data_50d11c8a59440bf8e13a35d74c814a8d
#
_entry.id   50d11c8a59440bf8e13a35d74c814a8d
#
_cell.length_a   1.000
_cell.length_b   1.000
_cell.length_c   1.000
_cell.angle_alpha   90.00
_cell.angle_beta   90.00
_cell.angle_gamma   90.00
#
_symmetry.space_group_name_H-M   'P 1'
#
loop_
_entity.id
_entity.type
_entity.pdbx_description
1 polymer ?
#
loop_
_entity_poly.entity_id
_entity_poly.type
_entity_poly.pdbx_seq_one_letter_code
_entity_poly.pdbx_strand_id
1 'polypeptide(L)'
;MNTSPWPNPLIEQRADPFILRHQGQYYFIASVPEYDRLEIRRAPSIESLRQAQPVVVWRKPDTGPMSELIWAPELHYINGKWYIYFAAAPTRALKDNMFQHRMYVLECADSDPLTGTWTEKGQIQTPYDTFSLDATTFEHQGKRWYLWAQKAPTIPGNSNLYLCEMENPWTLKGEPVMLSKPELEWECRGFLVNEGPAVVKHGERLFITYSASATDENYCMGLLWIDQAADLREPRNWHKSPQPVFTTSYENRQYGPGHNSFTTTPDGQDVLVYHARNYTEIEGDPLWDPNRHTRVKLVTWDDDGMPQFGTPPADHP
;
A
#
# COMPACT_ATOMS: atom_id res chain seq x y z
N MET A 1 -0.79 -27.42 2.47
CA MET A 1 -1.85 -26.61 3.08
C MET A 1 -1.32 -25.18 3.19
N ASN A 2 -1.99 -24.25 2.57
CA ASN A 2 -1.57 -22.84 2.53
C ASN A 2 -2.16 -22.08 3.74
N THR A 3 -1.75 -22.47 4.94
CA THR A 3 -2.25 -21.89 6.19
C THR A 3 -1.29 -20.79 6.66
N SER A 4 -1.86 -19.64 7.04
CA SER A 4 -1.12 -18.60 7.72
C SER A 4 -0.75 -19.08 9.14
N PRO A 5 0.46 -18.80 9.65
CA PRO A 5 0.79 -19.09 11.04
C PRO A 5 0.14 -18.12 12.04
N TRP A 6 -0.53 -17.08 11.54
CA TRP A 6 -1.23 -16.07 12.34
C TRP A 6 -2.75 -16.20 12.16
N PRO A 7 -3.54 -15.74 13.14
CA PRO A 7 -4.99 -15.67 12.98
C PRO A 7 -5.36 -14.76 11.79
N ASN A 8 -6.38 -15.16 11.04
CA ASN A 8 -6.95 -14.38 9.94
C ASN A 8 -8.47 -14.29 10.10
N PRO A 9 -9.06 -13.10 10.02
CA PRO A 9 -8.37 -11.81 9.88
C PRO A 9 -7.50 -11.46 11.09
N LEU A 10 -6.40 -10.76 10.84
CA LEU A 10 -5.56 -10.26 11.92
C LEU A 10 -6.20 -9.06 12.61
N ILE A 11 -6.69 -8.10 11.83
CA ILE A 11 -7.36 -6.89 12.30
C ILE A 11 -8.57 -6.62 11.40
N GLU A 12 -9.75 -6.56 12.01
CA GLU A 12 -10.99 -6.30 11.28
C GLU A 12 -11.14 -4.83 10.90
N GLN A 13 -11.81 -4.58 9.76
CA GLN A 13 -12.18 -3.26 9.27
C GLN A 13 -11.01 -2.29 9.14
N ARG A 14 -9.86 -2.80 8.73
CA ARG A 14 -8.66 -2.01 8.40
C ARG A 14 -8.19 -2.42 7.02
N ALA A 15 -8.44 -1.55 6.04
CA ALA A 15 -8.02 -1.72 4.66
C ALA A 15 -6.64 -1.10 4.45
N ASP A 16 -5.98 -1.46 3.33
CA ASP A 16 -4.71 -0.88 2.92
C ASP A 16 -3.63 -1.02 4.02
N PRO A 17 -3.43 -2.23 4.57
CA PRO A 17 -2.65 -2.41 5.79
C PRO A 17 -1.15 -2.30 5.53
N PHE A 18 -0.47 -1.68 6.48
CA PHE A 18 0.98 -1.56 6.47
C PHE A 18 1.55 -1.92 7.84
N ILE A 19 2.54 -2.81 7.87
CA ILE A 19 3.26 -3.19 9.08
C ILE A 19 4.74 -2.89 8.91
N LEU A 20 5.28 -2.02 9.76
CA LEU A 20 6.70 -1.76 9.87
C LEU A 20 7.28 -2.53 11.06
N ARG A 21 8.34 -3.29 10.82
CA ARG A 21 9.16 -3.85 11.90
C ARG A 21 10.33 -2.91 12.17
N HIS A 22 10.44 -2.42 13.39
CA HIS A 22 11.52 -1.50 13.79
C HIS A 22 11.93 -1.76 15.24
N GLN A 23 13.24 -1.98 15.47
CA GLN A 23 13.83 -2.22 16.80
C GLN A 23 13.07 -3.28 17.62
N GLY A 24 12.74 -4.42 16.99
CA GLY A 24 12.06 -5.53 17.65
C GLY A 24 10.58 -5.32 17.93
N GLN A 25 10.00 -4.21 17.50
CA GLN A 25 8.57 -3.92 17.59
C GLN A 25 7.92 -3.90 16.20
N TYR A 26 6.63 -4.16 16.16
CA TYR A 26 5.80 -4.04 14.98
C TYR A 26 4.84 -2.87 15.13
N TYR A 27 4.76 -2.06 14.09
CA TYR A 27 3.91 -0.88 14.00
C TYR A 27 2.91 -1.09 12.87
N PHE A 28 1.62 -0.97 13.17
CA PHE A 28 0.54 -1.16 12.21
C PHE A 28 -0.18 0.15 11.96
N ILE A 29 -0.37 0.47 10.69
CA ILE A 29 -1.19 1.59 10.22
C ILE A 29 -2.02 1.14 9.01
N ALA A 30 -3.22 1.68 8.85
CA ALA A 30 -4.14 1.33 7.76
C ALA A 30 -5.20 2.42 7.57
N SER A 31 -5.98 2.32 6.51
CA SER A 31 -7.19 3.11 6.36
C SER A 31 -8.22 2.70 7.41
N VAL A 32 -8.76 3.66 8.13
CA VAL A 32 -9.92 3.45 9.01
C VAL A 32 -11.21 3.64 8.21
N PRO A 33 -12.33 2.94 8.55
CA PRO A 33 -13.55 3.01 7.75
C PRO A 33 -14.17 4.40 7.66
N GLU A 34 -13.97 5.24 8.67
CA GLU A 34 -14.47 6.63 8.72
C GLU A 34 -13.65 7.58 7.85
N TYR A 35 -12.45 7.17 7.42
CA TYR A 35 -11.52 7.98 6.62
C TYR A 35 -11.22 9.37 7.20
N ASP A 36 -11.09 9.46 8.54
CA ASP A 36 -11.03 10.74 9.26
C ASP A 36 -9.77 10.92 10.13
N ARG A 37 -8.91 9.92 10.21
CA ARG A 37 -7.76 9.95 11.12
C ARG A 37 -6.65 8.99 10.70
N LEU A 38 -5.50 9.21 11.30
CA LEU A 38 -4.35 8.28 11.29
C LEU A 38 -4.14 7.77 12.71
N GLU A 39 -4.05 6.44 12.83
CA GLU A 39 -3.81 5.76 14.11
C GLU A 39 -2.75 4.69 13.95
N ILE A 40 -1.95 4.47 14.98
CA ILE A 40 -0.89 3.48 15.01
C ILE A 40 -1.15 2.47 16.12
N ARG A 41 -0.97 1.19 15.82
CA ARG A 41 -0.85 0.14 16.83
C ARG A 41 0.59 -0.31 16.93
N ARG A 42 1.08 -0.61 18.12
CA ARG A 42 2.43 -1.16 18.35
C ARG A 42 2.35 -2.40 19.22
N ALA A 43 3.10 -3.42 18.86
CA ALA A 43 3.19 -4.66 19.60
C ALA A 43 4.53 -5.38 19.38
N PRO A 44 4.95 -6.29 20.28
CA PRO A 44 6.21 -7.02 20.12
C PRO A 44 6.16 -8.14 19.10
N SER A 45 4.97 -8.50 18.59
CA SER A 45 4.78 -9.53 17.56
C SER A 45 3.66 -9.14 16.59
N ILE A 46 3.64 -9.73 15.41
CA ILE A 46 2.57 -9.55 14.43
C ILE A 46 1.22 -9.96 15.05
N GLU A 47 1.17 -11.13 15.68
CA GLU A 47 -0.05 -11.64 16.30
C GLU A 47 -0.61 -10.70 17.37
N SER A 48 0.24 -10.14 18.22
CA SER A 48 -0.19 -9.26 19.31
C SER A 48 -0.68 -7.88 18.85
N LEU A 49 -0.48 -7.51 17.58
CA LEU A 49 -1.10 -6.33 16.98
C LEU A 49 -2.64 -6.39 17.03
N ARG A 50 -3.20 -7.60 17.02
CA ARG A 50 -4.65 -7.83 17.10
C ARG A 50 -5.27 -7.21 18.34
N GLN A 51 -4.61 -7.32 19.50
CA GLN A 51 -5.09 -6.79 20.78
C GLN A 51 -4.51 -5.42 21.13
N ALA A 52 -3.53 -4.93 20.36
CA ALA A 52 -2.93 -3.63 20.62
C ALA A 52 -3.96 -2.51 20.45
N GLN A 53 -3.98 -1.58 21.39
CA GLN A 53 -4.89 -0.44 21.32
C GLN A 53 -4.38 0.55 20.27
N PRO A 54 -5.26 1.02 19.36
CA PRO A 54 -4.88 2.06 18.43
C PRO A 54 -4.69 3.40 19.13
N VAL A 55 -3.63 4.11 18.76
CA VAL A 55 -3.34 5.47 19.22
C VAL A 55 -3.52 6.42 18.06
N VAL A 56 -4.44 7.36 18.17
CA VAL A 56 -4.66 8.39 17.15
C VAL A 56 -3.51 9.39 17.23
N VAL A 57 -2.79 9.55 16.12
CA VAL A 57 -1.65 10.46 16.02
C VAL A 57 -1.96 11.73 15.24
N TRP A 58 -2.99 11.69 14.41
CA TRP A 58 -3.44 12.84 13.62
C TRP A 58 -4.92 12.70 13.23
N ARG A 59 -5.65 13.82 13.22
CA ARG A 59 -7.03 13.90 12.73
C ARG A 59 -7.12 14.89 11.59
N LYS A 60 -7.95 14.58 10.59
CA LYS A 60 -8.21 15.48 9.49
C LYS A 60 -8.78 16.82 10.00
N PRO A 61 -8.38 17.95 9.42
CA PRO A 61 -9.03 19.24 9.69
C PRO A 61 -10.45 19.27 9.09
N ASP A 62 -11.26 20.21 9.56
CA ASP A 62 -12.63 20.38 9.06
C ASP A 62 -12.67 20.99 7.64
N THR A 63 -11.65 21.72 7.27
CA THR A 63 -11.52 22.40 5.97
C THR A 63 -10.10 22.31 5.43
N GLY A 64 -9.95 22.56 4.13
CA GLY A 64 -8.65 22.60 3.46
C GLY A 64 -8.34 21.34 2.65
N PRO A 65 -7.10 21.21 2.17
CA PRO A 65 -6.74 20.17 1.19
C PRO A 65 -6.79 18.74 1.74
N MET A 66 -6.70 18.57 3.08
CA MET A 66 -6.68 17.26 3.76
C MET A 66 -7.95 17.00 4.57
N SER A 67 -9.06 17.64 4.24
CA SER A 67 -10.26 17.64 5.08
C SER A 67 -11.19 16.45 4.86
N GLU A 68 -10.92 15.59 3.87
CA GLU A 68 -11.76 14.44 3.54
C GLU A 68 -10.96 13.23 3.07
N LEU A 69 -11.54 12.04 3.28
CA LEU A 69 -11.12 10.78 2.65
C LEU A 69 -9.62 10.48 2.86
N ILE A 70 -9.23 10.29 4.10
CA ILE A 70 -7.86 9.94 4.49
C ILE A 70 -7.63 8.47 4.17
N TRP A 71 -6.78 8.17 3.17
CA TRP A 71 -6.58 6.84 2.62
C TRP A 71 -5.15 6.34 2.73
N ALA A 72 -5.01 5.03 2.91
CA ALA A 72 -3.82 4.24 2.68
C ALA A 72 -2.53 4.82 3.28
N PRO A 73 -2.48 5.07 4.59
CA PRO A 73 -1.29 5.57 5.25
C PRO A 73 -0.20 4.50 5.32
N GLU A 74 1.05 4.92 5.18
CA GLU A 74 2.23 4.12 5.45
C GLU A 74 3.15 4.83 6.44
N LEU A 75 3.70 4.07 7.38
CA LEU A 75 4.64 4.55 8.39
C LEU A 75 6.07 4.12 8.04
N HIS A 76 6.96 5.09 7.88
CA HIS A 76 8.37 4.84 7.57
C HIS A 76 9.29 5.51 8.59
N TYR A 77 10.44 4.88 8.86
CA TYR A 77 11.51 5.43 9.67
C TYR A 77 12.71 5.74 8.77
N ILE A 78 13.04 7.02 8.62
CA ILE A 78 14.03 7.49 7.65
C ILE A 78 14.96 8.47 8.34
N ASN A 79 16.27 8.20 8.33
CA ASN A 79 17.30 9.10 8.87
C ASN A 79 16.99 9.59 10.29
N GLY A 80 16.53 8.70 11.16
CA GLY A 80 16.28 8.98 12.57
C GLY A 80 14.94 9.64 12.87
N LYS A 81 14.05 9.75 11.90
CA LYS A 81 12.71 10.33 12.06
C LYS A 81 11.63 9.44 11.50
N TRP A 82 10.41 9.61 11.99
CA TRP A 82 9.22 8.91 11.52
C TRP A 82 8.47 9.76 10.50
N TYR A 83 7.93 9.10 9.47
CA TYR A 83 7.13 9.73 8.43
C TYR A 83 5.87 8.92 8.18
N ILE A 84 4.73 9.60 8.01
CA ILE A 84 3.50 8.98 7.51
C ILE A 84 3.19 9.60 6.17
N TYR A 85 3.07 8.74 5.15
CA TYR A 85 2.60 9.10 3.80
C TYR A 85 1.15 8.68 3.68
N PHE A 86 0.27 9.58 3.24
CA PHE A 86 -1.15 9.28 3.10
C PHE A 86 -1.79 10.12 2.01
N ALA A 87 -2.89 9.62 1.45
CA ALA A 87 -3.70 10.37 0.49
C ALA A 87 -4.86 11.05 1.20
N ALA A 88 -5.17 12.27 0.79
CA ALA A 88 -6.29 13.04 1.29
C ALA A 88 -6.90 13.90 0.19
N ALA A 89 -8.17 14.28 0.35
CA ALA A 89 -8.91 15.13 -0.59
C ALA A 89 -9.51 16.35 0.12
N PRO A 90 -9.77 17.45 -0.61
CA PRO A 90 -10.42 18.62 -0.05
C PRO A 90 -11.95 18.46 0.06
N THR A 91 -12.50 17.46 -0.61
CA THR A 91 -13.95 17.21 -0.71
C THR A 91 -14.20 15.74 -1.07
N ARG A 92 -15.40 15.27 -0.80
CA ARG A 92 -15.90 13.97 -1.28
C ARG A 92 -16.41 14.00 -2.71
N ALA A 93 -16.62 15.21 -3.27
CA ALA A 93 -17.11 15.38 -4.62
C ALA A 93 -16.09 14.93 -5.66
N LEU A 94 -16.57 14.27 -6.71
CA LEU A 94 -15.77 13.92 -7.87
C LEU A 94 -15.62 15.13 -8.80
N LYS A 95 -14.48 15.23 -9.44
CA LYS A 95 -14.21 16.12 -10.56
C LYS A 95 -13.79 15.26 -11.74
N ASP A 96 -14.47 15.42 -12.89
CA ASP A 96 -14.23 14.59 -14.09
C ASP A 96 -14.27 13.07 -13.78
N ASN A 97 -15.24 12.66 -12.95
CA ASN A 97 -15.44 11.30 -12.46
C ASN A 97 -14.28 10.73 -11.62
N MET A 98 -13.40 11.58 -11.09
CA MET A 98 -12.27 11.21 -10.26
C MET A 98 -12.36 11.86 -8.89
N PHE A 99 -11.94 11.13 -7.86
CA PHE A 99 -11.63 11.72 -6.56
C PHE A 99 -10.48 12.72 -6.70
N GLN A 100 -10.41 13.69 -5.77
CA GLN A 100 -9.46 14.81 -5.86
C GLN A 100 -8.28 14.65 -4.92
N HIS A 101 -7.89 13.40 -4.62
CA HIS A 101 -6.77 13.10 -3.73
C HIS A 101 -5.43 13.60 -4.24
N ARG A 102 -4.59 14.01 -3.27
CA ARG A 102 -3.16 14.23 -3.42
C ARG A 102 -2.44 13.52 -2.27
N MET A 103 -1.14 13.36 -2.40
CA MET A 103 -0.31 12.74 -1.37
C MET A 103 0.28 13.78 -0.43
N TYR A 104 0.24 13.48 0.86
CA TYR A 104 0.73 14.32 1.95
C TYR A 104 1.68 13.54 2.86
N VAL A 105 2.51 14.27 3.61
CA VAL A 105 3.50 13.71 4.52
C VAL A 105 3.43 14.38 5.88
N LEU A 106 3.47 13.57 6.94
CA LEU A 106 3.71 14.00 8.31
C LEU A 106 5.10 13.54 8.76
N GLU A 107 5.77 14.33 9.57
CA GLU A 107 7.06 14.02 10.18
C GLU A 107 6.96 14.05 11.70
N CYS A 108 7.57 13.07 12.37
CA CYS A 108 7.78 13.07 13.82
C CYS A 108 9.28 12.88 14.11
N ALA A 109 9.88 13.86 14.75
CA ALA A 109 11.30 13.85 15.12
C ALA A 109 11.55 13.18 16.47
N ASP A 110 10.48 12.90 17.24
CA ASP A 110 10.58 12.24 18.53
C ASP A 110 10.87 10.73 18.37
N SER A 111 11.42 10.11 19.40
CA SER A 111 11.78 8.71 19.38
C SER A 111 10.58 7.78 19.34
N ASP A 112 9.45 8.16 19.94
CA ASP A 112 8.21 7.39 19.98
C ASP A 112 7.13 8.02 19.08
N PRO A 113 6.74 7.38 17.99
CA PRO A 113 5.76 7.93 17.06
C PRO A 113 4.33 7.91 17.61
N LEU A 114 4.05 7.16 18.69
CA LEU A 114 2.72 7.09 19.30
C LEU A 114 2.43 8.28 20.21
N THR A 115 3.46 8.83 20.84
CA THR A 115 3.35 9.93 21.81
C THR A 115 4.03 11.20 21.32
N GLY A 116 4.81 11.13 20.26
CA GLY A 116 5.55 12.26 19.69
C GLY A 116 4.67 13.28 18.98
N THR A 117 5.28 14.38 18.62
CA THR A 117 4.64 15.48 17.89
C THR A 117 4.79 15.27 16.38
N TRP A 118 3.68 15.25 15.67
CA TRP A 118 3.62 15.14 14.21
C TRP A 118 3.48 16.51 13.57
N THR A 119 4.34 16.78 12.60
CA THR A 119 4.37 18.05 11.84
C THR A 119 3.98 17.80 10.39
N GLU A 120 3.05 18.55 9.87
CA GLU A 120 2.64 18.49 8.45
C GLU A 120 3.77 19.06 7.56
N LYS A 121 4.25 18.24 6.63
CA LYS A 121 5.27 18.64 5.63
C LYS A 121 4.65 19.10 4.32
N GLY A 122 3.34 18.97 4.18
CA GLY A 122 2.60 19.39 3.01
C GLY A 122 2.46 18.31 1.93
N GLN A 123 1.99 18.73 0.77
CA GLN A 123 1.79 17.88 -0.39
C GLN A 123 3.12 17.51 -1.04
N ILE A 124 3.25 16.25 -1.44
CA ILE A 124 4.32 15.84 -2.36
C ILE A 124 3.95 16.33 -3.77
N GLN A 125 4.73 17.27 -4.29
CA GLN A 125 4.52 17.83 -5.61
C GLN A 125 4.97 16.85 -6.69
N THR A 126 4.14 16.66 -7.71
CA THR A 126 4.45 15.90 -8.92
C THR A 126 4.24 16.79 -10.14
N PRO A 127 4.71 16.41 -11.35
CA PRO A 127 4.48 17.20 -12.56
C PRO A 127 3.01 17.30 -12.97
N TYR A 128 2.13 16.45 -12.42
CA TYR A 128 0.71 16.41 -12.77
C TYR A 128 -0.15 16.83 -11.59
N ASP A 129 -1.10 17.73 -11.81
CA ASP A 129 -2.09 18.10 -10.80
C ASP A 129 -3.36 17.24 -10.96
N THR A 130 -3.21 15.94 -10.72
CA THR A 130 -4.23 14.92 -10.90
C THR A 130 -4.36 14.02 -9.68
N PHE A 131 -5.41 13.19 -9.67
CA PHE A 131 -5.64 12.16 -8.67
C PHE A 131 -4.37 11.34 -8.39
N SER A 132 -3.93 11.33 -7.12
CA SER A 132 -2.67 10.74 -6.70
C SER A 132 -2.86 10.08 -5.32
N LEU A 133 -2.35 8.86 -5.15
CA LEU A 133 -2.58 8.04 -3.97
C LEU A 133 -1.51 6.95 -3.80
N ASP A 134 -1.58 6.24 -2.67
CA ASP A 134 -0.89 4.98 -2.42
C ASP A 134 0.62 5.03 -2.59
N ALA A 135 1.24 6.01 -1.98
CA ALA A 135 2.70 6.13 -2.07
C ALA A 135 3.42 5.21 -1.08
N THR A 136 4.52 4.67 -1.53
CA THR A 136 5.54 4.03 -0.70
C THR A 136 6.91 4.63 -0.98
N THR A 137 7.87 4.40 -0.10
CA THR A 137 9.26 4.82 -0.27
C THR A 137 10.21 3.71 0.16
N PHE A 138 11.33 3.63 -0.51
CA PHE A 138 12.35 2.63 -0.23
C PHE A 138 13.74 3.16 -0.57
N GLU A 139 14.75 2.55 0.04
CA GLU A 139 16.15 2.83 -0.27
C GLU A 139 16.68 1.80 -1.27
N HIS A 140 17.42 2.27 -2.27
CA HIS A 140 18.11 1.42 -3.22
C HIS A 140 19.40 2.09 -3.69
N GLN A 141 20.53 1.40 -3.57
CA GLN A 141 21.85 1.87 -3.96
C GLN A 141 22.19 3.27 -3.40
N GLY A 142 21.93 3.47 -2.11
CA GLY A 142 22.22 4.72 -1.40
C GLY A 142 21.31 5.90 -1.77
N LYS A 143 20.28 5.65 -2.54
CA LYS A 143 19.26 6.64 -2.91
C LYS A 143 17.92 6.27 -2.34
N ARG A 144 17.09 7.28 -2.06
CA ARG A 144 15.69 7.09 -1.68
C ARG A 144 14.79 7.27 -2.88
N TRP A 145 13.84 6.39 -3.00
CA TRP A 145 12.88 6.34 -4.09
C TRP A 145 11.46 6.48 -3.55
N TYR A 146 10.62 7.11 -4.37
CA TYR A 146 9.19 7.29 -4.16
C TYR A 146 8.44 6.57 -5.28
N LEU A 147 7.48 5.73 -4.89
CA LEU A 147 6.70 4.90 -5.79
C LEU A 147 5.23 5.09 -5.43
N TRP A 148 4.41 5.50 -6.41
CA TRP A 148 3.02 5.85 -6.12
C TRP A 148 2.11 5.61 -7.32
N ALA A 149 0.78 5.77 -7.10
CA ALA A 149 -0.23 5.71 -8.12
C ALA A 149 -0.74 7.12 -8.46
N GLN A 150 -0.90 7.42 -9.75
CA GLN A 150 -1.42 8.71 -10.20
C GLN A 150 -2.13 8.61 -11.54
N LYS A 151 -3.18 9.40 -11.71
CA LYS A 151 -3.87 9.60 -12.98
C LYS A 151 -2.93 10.31 -13.95
N ALA A 152 -2.65 9.67 -15.08
CA ALA A 152 -1.94 10.32 -16.19
C ALA A 152 -2.90 11.23 -16.97
N PRO A 153 -2.48 12.45 -17.35
CA PRO A 153 -3.37 13.39 -18.06
C PRO A 153 -3.89 12.88 -19.41
N THR A 154 -3.12 12.03 -20.08
CA THR A 154 -3.39 11.61 -21.49
C THR A 154 -3.68 10.12 -21.64
N ILE A 155 -3.69 9.36 -20.54
CA ILE A 155 -3.93 7.91 -20.57
C ILE A 155 -5.28 7.63 -19.93
N PRO A 156 -6.16 6.81 -20.55
CA PRO A 156 -7.40 6.39 -19.93
C PRO A 156 -7.16 5.61 -18.63
N GLY A 157 -8.11 5.70 -17.70
CA GLY A 157 -8.09 4.97 -16.46
C GLY A 157 -7.81 5.85 -15.24
N ASN A 158 -7.90 5.22 -14.05
CA ASN A 158 -7.85 5.95 -12.78
C ASN A 158 -6.42 6.24 -12.34
N SER A 159 -5.51 5.27 -12.46
CA SER A 159 -4.15 5.43 -11.96
C SER A 159 -3.15 4.50 -12.63
N ASN A 160 -1.92 4.97 -12.68
CA ASN A 160 -0.73 4.27 -13.19
C ASN A 160 0.37 4.35 -12.14
N LEU A 161 1.35 3.45 -12.19
CA LEU A 161 2.47 3.46 -11.26
C LEU A 161 3.61 4.33 -11.78
N TYR A 162 4.09 5.22 -10.91
CA TYR A 162 5.22 6.11 -11.15
C TYR A 162 6.32 5.91 -10.13
N LEU A 163 7.56 6.08 -10.56
CA LEU A 163 8.75 6.02 -9.74
C LEU A 163 9.56 7.31 -9.91
N CYS A 164 10.06 7.86 -8.82
CA CYS A 164 10.94 9.02 -8.83
C CYS A 164 11.96 8.94 -7.68
N GLU A 165 13.19 9.43 -7.91
CA GLU A 165 14.15 9.64 -6.83
C GLU A 165 13.65 10.75 -5.89
N MET A 166 13.99 10.67 -4.61
CA MET A 166 13.67 11.70 -3.61
C MET A 166 14.92 12.50 -3.23
N GLU A 167 14.77 13.80 -3.12
CA GLU A 167 15.78 14.70 -2.57
C GLU A 167 15.81 14.64 -1.03
N ASN A 168 14.63 14.57 -0.44
CA ASN A 168 14.37 14.41 0.99
C ASN A 168 13.03 13.65 1.16
N PRO A 169 12.61 13.28 2.39
CA PRO A 169 11.41 12.46 2.57
C PRO A 169 10.07 13.07 2.11
N TRP A 170 10.04 14.33 1.69
CA TRP A 170 8.81 15.00 1.20
C TRP A 170 8.98 15.71 -0.14
N THR A 171 10.14 15.55 -0.82
CA THR A 171 10.43 16.24 -2.09
C THR A 171 10.99 15.26 -3.12
N LEU A 172 10.42 15.28 -4.31
CA LEU A 172 10.92 14.49 -5.45
C LEU A 172 12.13 15.20 -6.10
N LYS A 173 12.99 14.40 -6.74
CA LYS A 173 14.19 14.84 -7.44
C LYS A 173 14.15 14.37 -8.89
N GLY A 174 14.07 15.31 -9.82
CA GLY A 174 14.01 14.99 -11.25
C GLY A 174 12.62 14.56 -11.72
N GLU A 175 12.57 13.99 -12.91
CA GLU A 175 11.34 13.60 -13.55
C GLU A 175 10.92 12.17 -13.19
N PRO A 176 9.63 11.94 -12.88
CA PRO A 176 9.10 10.60 -12.69
C PRO A 176 9.15 9.76 -13.96
N VAL A 177 9.25 8.45 -13.78
CA VAL A 177 9.04 7.48 -14.86
C VAL A 177 7.82 6.63 -14.57
N MET A 178 7.01 6.37 -15.60
CA MET A 178 5.90 5.44 -15.51
C MET A 178 6.41 4.01 -15.62
N LEU A 179 6.10 3.16 -14.64
CA LEU A 179 6.50 1.75 -14.63
C LEU A 179 5.39 0.84 -15.13
N SER A 180 4.13 1.19 -14.89
CA SER A 180 2.99 0.34 -15.27
C SER A 180 1.74 1.18 -15.47
N LYS A 181 0.90 0.72 -16.39
CA LYS A 181 -0.46 1.21 -16.60
C LYS A 181 -1.42 0.01 -16.66
N PRO A 182 -2.70 0.18 -16.33
CA PRO A 182 -3.69 -0.87 -16.51
C PRO A 182 -3.94 -1.09 -18.00
N GLU A 183 -3.52 -2.23 -18.52
CA GLU A 183 -3.64 -2.61 -19.93
C GLU A 183 -3.98 -4.09 -20.14
N LEU A 184 -3.73 -4.94 -19.16
CA LEU A 184 -4.13 -6.35 -19.19
C LEU A 184 -5.59 -6.48 -18.76
N GLU A 185 -6.29 -7.48 -19.30
CA GLU A 185 -7.73 -7.66 -19.04
C GLU A 185 -8.04 -7.69 -17.54
N TRP A 186 -7.24 -8.42 -16.76
CA TRP A 186 -7.42 -8.55 -15.32
C TRP A 186 -7.07 -7.28 -14.51
N GLU A 187 -6.46 -6.29 -15.13
CA GLU A 187 -6.20 -4.98 -14.53
C GLU A 187 -7.34 -3.97 -14.75
N CYS A 188 -8.30 -4.31 -15.59
CA CYS A 188 -9.30 -3.38 -16.11
C CYS A 188 -10.75 -3.77 -15.76
N ARG A 189 -10.95 -4.68 -14.81
CA ARG A 189 -12.29 -5.15 -14.42
C ARG A 189 -12.95 -4.13 -13.50
N GLY A 190 -14.04 -3.55 -13.97
CA GLY A 190 -14.77 -2.47 -13.30
C GLY A 190 -14.10 -1.11 -13.45
N PHE A 191 -12.85 -0.99 -13.11
CA PHE A 191 -12.02 0.21 -13.27
C PHE A 191 -10.64 -0.15 -13.80
N LEU A 192 -10.05 0.79 -14.55
CA LEU A 192 -8.67 0.68 -15.03
C LEU A 192 -7.75 1.24 -13.95
N VAL A 193 -7.13 0.35 -13.17
CA VAL A 193 -6.38 0.73 -11.98
C VAL A 193 -5.06 -0.05 -11.90
N ASN A 194 -3.97 0.67 -11.65
CA ASN A 194 -2.75 0.16 -11.01
C ASN A 194 -2.49 1.05 -9.79
N GLU A 195 -2.52 0.46 -8.59
CA GLU A 195 -2.38 1.18 -7.33
C GLU A 195 -1.74 0.31 -6.24
N GLY A 196 -1.60 0.83 -5.03
CA GLY A 196 -1.13 0.08 -3.87
C GLY A 196 0.23 -0.58 -4.06
N PRO A 197 1.25 0.12 -4.63
CA PRO A 197 2.55 -0.52 -4.86
C PRO A 197 3.28 -0.81 -3.54
N ALA A 198 3.97 -1.95 -3.50
CA ALA A 198 4.82 -2.34 -2.39
C ALA A 198 6.11 -2.98 -2.92
N VAL A 199 7.20 -2.83 -2.19
CA VAL A 199 8.53 -3.25 -2.62
C VAL A 199 9.06 -4.36 -1.71
N VAL A 200 9.62 -5.40 -2.33
CA VAL A 200 10.39 -6.42 -1.63
C VAL A 200 11.62 -6.79 -2.46
N LYS A 201 12.75 -6.98 -1.79
CA LYS A 201 14.00 -7.43 -2.43
C LYS A 201 14.27 -8.87 -2.07
N HIS A 202 14.69 -9.65 -3.05
CA HIS A 202 15.11 -11.03 -2.83
C HIS A 202 16.19 -11.43 -3.84
N GLY A 203 17.28 -12.03 -3.38
CA GLY A 203 18.41 -12.36 -4.24
C GLY A 203 18.94 -11.13 -4.97
N GLU A 204 19.07 -11.22 -6.27
CA GLU A 204 19.55 -10.15 -7.13
C GLU A 204 18.42 -9.27 -7.70
N ARG A 205 17.16 -9.46 -7.26
CA ARG A 205 16.00 -8.77 -7.82
C ARG A 205 15.32 -7.88 -6.82
N LEU A 206 14.74 -6.81 -7.35
CA LEU A 206 13.78 -5.94 -6.68
C LEU A 206 12.40 -6.19 -7.31
N PHE A 207 11.42 -6.47 -6.45
CA PHE A 207 10.04 -6.73 -6.86
C PHE A 207 9.13 -5.61 -6.40
N ILE A 208 8.18 -5.26 -7.26
CA ILE A 208 7.05 -4.39 -6.93
C ILE A 208 5.78 -5.19 -7.12
N THR A 209 5.01 -5.37 -6.05
CA THR A 209 3.62 -5.78 -6.16
C THR A 209 2.74 -4.55 -6.29
N TYR A 210 1.62 -4.68 -6.98
CA TYR A 210 0.61 -3.63 -7.08
C TYR A 210 -0.78 -4.26 -7.16
N SER A 211 -1.80 -3.43 -7.00
CA SER A 211 -3.18 -3.88 -7.06
C SER A 211 -3.88 -3.31 -8.28
N ALA A 212 -4.87 -4.03 -8.79
CA ALA A 212 -5.53 -3.70 -10.04
C ALA A 212 -7.03 -4.01 -10.00
N SER A 213 -7.79 -3.37 -10.89
CA SER A 213 -9.24 -3.48 -11.03
C SER A 213 -10.03 -2.80 -9.92
N ALA A 214 -11.36 -2.96 -9.92
CA ALA A 214 -12.23 -2.41 -8.90
C ALA A 214 -11.99 -3.05 -7.52
N THR A 215 -12.34 -2.34 -6.44
CA THR A 215 -12.17 -2.80 -5.06
C THR A 215 -13.30 -3.75 -4.59
N ASP A 216 -13.74 -4.62 -5.48
CA ASP A 216 -14.66 -5.71 -5.26
C ASP A 216 -13.93 -7.06 -5.38
N GLU A 217 -14.61 -8.14 -5.76
CA GLU A 217 -14.00 -9.47 -5.95
C GLU A 217 -13.00 -9.53 -7.12
N ASN A 218 -12.98 -8.52 -7.98
CA ASN A 218 -12.02 -8.41 -9.08
C ASN A 218 -10.66 -7.87 -8.64
N TYR A 219 -10.58 -7.23 -7.48
CA TYR A 219 -9.32 -6.71 -6.96
C TYR A 219 -8.29 -7.82 -6.83
N CYS A 220 -7.07 -7.57 -7.31
CA CYS A 220 -6.02 -8.57 -7.36
C CYS A 220 -4.65 -7.92 -7.38
N MET A 221 -3.61 -8.72 -7.20
CA MET A 221 -2.23 -8.23 -7.23
C MET A 221 -1.54 -8.59 -8.53
N GLY A 222 -0.78 -7.63 -9.06
CA GLY A 222 0.20 -7.80 -10.11
C GLY A 222 1.63 -7.75 -9.60
N LEU A 223 2.60 -8.03 -10.48
CA LEU A 223 4.01 -8.09 -10.15
C LEU A 223 4.87 -7.46 -11.24
N LEU A 224 5.77 -6.57 -10.83
CA LEU A 224 6.90 -6.09 -11.63
C LEU A 224 8.19 -6.54 -10.96
N TRP A 225 9.26 -6.72 -11.74
CA TRP A 225 10.59 -6.97 -11.19
C TRP A 225 11.70 -6.45 -12.10
N ILE A 226 12.84 -6.23 -11.49
CA ILE A 226 14.04 -5.72 -12.12
C ILE A 226 15.28 -6.33 -11.44
N ASP A 227 16.37 -6.46 -12.16
CA ASP A 227 17.68 -6.72 -11.57
C ASP A 227 18.10 -5.52 -10.70
N GLN A 228 18.56 -5.77 -9.47
CA GLN A 228 18.95 -4.71 -8.54
C GLN A 228 20.14 -3.86 -9.05
N ALA A 229 20.94 -4.38 -9.97
CA ALA A 229 22.05 -3.65 -10.59
C ALA A 229 21.62 -2.76 -11.76
N ALA A 230 20.39 -2.93 -12.28
CA ALA A 230 19.88 -2.16 -13.41
C ALA A 230 19.40 -0.76 -13.00
N ASP A 231 19.37 0.16 -13.96
CA ASP A 231 18.81 1.50 -13.75
C ASP A 231 17.26 1.40 -13.57
N LEU A 232 16.79 1.75 -12.40
CA LEU A 232 15.35 1.72 -12.06
C LEU A 232 14.53 2.71 -12.91
N ARG A 233 15.15 3.75 -13.45
CA ARG A 233 14.45 4.78 -14.25
C ARG A 233 14.29 4.41 -15.72
N GLU A 234 14.89 3.31 -16.16
CA GLU A 234 14.73 2.82 -17.53
C GLU A 234 13.55 1.80 -17.57
N PRO A 235 12.37 2.18 -18.10
CA PRO A 235 11.19 1.31 -18.09
C PRO A 235 11.41 -0.05 -18.76
N ARG A 236 12.30 -0.13 -19.76
CA ARG A 236 12.60 -1.37 -20.48
C ARG A 236 13.36 -2.40 -19.66
N ASN A 237 13.97 -1.98 -18.54
CA ASN A 237 14.63 -2.90 -17.60
C ASN A 237 13.64 -3.64 -16.72
N TRP A 238 12.40 -3.16 -16.62
CA TRP A 238 11.36 -3.77 -15.82
C TRP A 238 10.61 -4.87 -16.56
N HIS A 239 10.33 -5.94 -15.86
CA HIS A 239 9.47 -7.03 -16.31
C HIS A 239 8.12 -6.92 -15.62
N LYS A 240 7.06 -7.30 -16.33
CA LYS A 240 5.68 -7.32 -15.80
C LYS A 240 5.09 -8.71 -15.99
N SER A 241 4.53 -9.27 -14.92
CA SER A 241 3.81 -10.54 -15.00
C SER A 241 2.58 -10.40 -15.90
N PRO A 242 2.40 -11.28 -16.90
CA PRO A 242 1.22 -11.26 -17.75
C PRO A 242 -0.05 -11.74 -17.03
N GLN A 243 0.10 -12.39 -15.88
CA GLN A 243 -1.00 -12.90 -15.06
C GLN A 243 -0.96 -12.28 -13.67
N PRO A 244 -2.11 -12.14 -13.00
CA PRO A 244 -2.14 -11.72 -11.61
C PRO A 244 -1.45 -12.79 -10.73
N VAL A 245 -0.83 -12.33 -9.65
CA VAL A 245 -0.07 -13.20 -8.75
C VAL A 245 -0.81 -13.54 -7.46
N PHE A 246 -1.91 -12.85 -7.18
CA PHE A 246 -2.74 -13.10 -5.99
C PHE A 246 -4.17 -12.64 -6.26
N THR A 247 -5.14 -13.55 -6.19
CA THR A 247 -6.51 -13.34 -6.64
C THR A 247 -7.53 -13.91 -5.65
N THR A 248 -8.79 -13.56 -5.86
CA THR A 248 -9.93 -14.12 -5.13
C THR A 248 -9.87 -15.65 -5.07
N SER A 249 -10.12 -16.19 -3.88
CA SER A 249 -10.32 -17.62 -3.64
C SER A 249 -11.76 -17.86 -3.21
N TYR A 250 -12.56 -18.41 -4.10
CA TYR A 250 -13.94 -18.80 -3.80
C TYR A 250 -13.99 -19.96 -2.79
N GLU A 251 -13.06 -20.90 -2.89
CA GLU A 251 -12.94 -22.03 -1.96
C GLU A 251 -12.70 -21.55 -0.51
N ASN A 252 -11.80 -20.60 -0.34
CA ASN A 252 -11.44 -20.08 0.98
C ASN A 252 -12.30 -18.88 1.40
N ARG A 253 -13.25 -18.43 0.58
CA ARG A 253 -14.10 -17.27 0.80
C ARG A 253 -13.27 -16.01 1.11
N GLN A 254 -12.29 -15.75 0.25
CA GLN A 254 -11.41 -14.59 0.31
C GLN A 254 -11.54 -13.81 -1.00
N TYR A 255 -12.10 -12.63 -0.94
CA TYR A 255 -12.49 -11.87 -2.14
C TYR A 255 -11.76 -10.54 -2.21
N GLY A 256 -11.25 -10.25 -3.40
CA GLY A 256 -10.55 -9.00 -3.70
C GLY A 256 -9.28 -8.79 -2.87
N PRO A 257 -8.35 -9.78 -2.79
CA PRO A 257 -7.13 -9.61 -2.03
C PRO A 257 -6.20 -8.61 -2.71
N GLY A 258 -5.69 -7.66 -1.95
CA GLY A 258 -4.77 -6.66 -2.50
C GLY A 258 -4.39 -5.58 -1.52
N HIS A 259 -3.92 -4.48 -2.09
CA HIS A 259 -3.31 -3.34 -1.43
C HIS A 259 -2.35 -3.80 -0.31
N ASN A 260 -1.37 -4.60 -0.74
CA ASN A 260 -0.46 -5.24 0.19
C ASN A 260 0.72 -4.36 0.56
N SER A 261 1.32 -4.73 1.67
CA SER A 261 2.66 -4.33 2.07
C SER A 261 3.46 -5.57 2.47
N PHE A 262 4.74 -5.39 2.76
CA PHE A 262 5.62 -6.44 3.23
C PHE A 262 6.19 -6.09 4.60
N THR A 263 6.32 -7.10 5.45
CA THR A 263 7.10 -7.03 6.68
C THR A 263 7.91 -8.31 6.82
N THR A 264 8.61 -8.48 7.93
CA THR A 264 9.40 -9.68 8.18
C THR A 264 9.10 -10.27 9.54
N THR A 265 9.23 -11.59 9.65
CA THR A 265 9.28 -12.28 10.95
C THR A 265 10.58 -11.95 11.69
N PRO A 266 10.69 -12.22 13.00
CA PRO A 266 11.94 -12.01 13.73
C PRO A 266 13.15 -12.77 13.16
N ASP A 267 12.93 -13.93 12.54
CA ASP A 267 13.94 -14.74 11.85
C ASP A 267 14.14 -14.39 10.38
N GLY A 268 13.50 -13.31 9.89
CA GLY A 268 13.77 -12.71 8.59
C GLY A 268 12.98 -13.27 7.41
N GLN A 269 11.93 -14.07 7.66
CA GLN A 269 11.03 -14.50 6.57
C GLN A 269 10.12 -13.35 6.12
N ASP A 270 9.87 -13.26 4.82
CA ASP A 270 8.99 -12.24 4.26
C ASP A 270 7.52 -12.56 4.54
N VAL A 271 6.78 -11.53 4.92
CA VAL A 271 5.35 -11.59 5.26
C VAL A 271 4.58 -10.67 4.33
N LEU A 272 3.57 -11.23 3.68
CA LEU A 272 2.57 -10.46 2.93
C LEU A 272 1.49 -9.98 3.88
N VAL A 273 1.27 -8.67 3.92
CA VAL A 273 0.19 -8.01 4.67
C VAL A 273 -0.79 -7.45 3.64
N TYR A 274 -2.04 -7.85 3.68
CA TYR A 274 -3.02 -7.49 2.65
C TYR A 274 -4.42 -7.35 3.24
N HIS A 275 -5.37 -6.86 2.47
CA HIS A 275 -6.78 -6.94 2.86
C HIS A 275 -7.59 -7.84 1.91
N ALA A 276 -8.67 -8.38 2.41
CA ALA A 276 -9.69 -9.09 1.63
C ALA A 276 -11.02 -9.09 2.37
N ARG A 277 -12.11 -9.29 1.63
CA ARG A 277 -13.47 -9.50 2.17
C ARG A 277 -13.82 -10.98 2.22
N ASN A 278 -14.87 -11.30 3.00
CA ASN A 278 -15.43 -12.67 3.10
C ASN A 278 -16.68 -12.86 2.25
N TYR A 279 -17.06 -11.88 1.42
CA TYR A 279 -18.26 -11.92 0.56
C TYR A 279 -18.07 -11.07 -0.68
N THR A 280 -18.92 -11.29 -1.68
CA THR A 280 -18.95 -10.57 -2.95
C THR A 280 -20.09 -9.55 -3.02
N GLU A 281 -21.16 -9.76 -2.27
CA GLU A 281 -22.33 -8.88 -2.29
C GLU A 281 -22.06 -7.63 -1.44
N ILE A 282 -21.84 -6.51 -2.13
CA ILE A 282 -21.57 -5.21 -1.54
C ILE A 282 -22.74 -4.29 -1.86
N GLU A 283 -23.34 -3.68 -0.85
CA GLU A 283 -24.38 -2.67 -1.02
C GLU A 283 -23.77 -1.29 -1.25
N GLY A 284 -24.07 -0.69 -2.39
CA GLY A 284 -23.56 0.64 -2.74
C GLY A 284 -22.11 0.64 -3.23
N ASP A 285 -21.41 1.73 -2.98
CA ASP A 285 -20.00 1.87 -3.37
C ASP A 285 -19.09 1.02 -2.47
N PRO A 286 -18.22 0.17 -3.03
CA PRO A 286 -17.28 -0.64 -2.29
C PRO A 286 -16.38 0.12 -1.31
N LEU A 287 -16.10 1.40 -1.54
CA LEU A 287 -15.30 2.24 -0.64
C LEU A 287 -15.96 2.42 0.73
N TRP A 288 -17.29 2.34 0.80
CA TRP A 288 -18.06 2.52 2.05
C TRP A 288 -18.39 1.20 2.74
N ASP A 289 -18.07 0.07 2.13
CA ASP A 289 -18.14 -1.22 2.80
C ASP A 289 -16.91 -1.39 3.69
N PRO A 290 -17.09 -1.49 5.04
CA PRO A 290 -15.97 -1.42 5.97
C PRO A 290 -15.19 -2.72 6.11
N ASN A 291 -15.65 -3.81 5.51
CA ASN A 291 -15.22 -5.16 5.85
C ASN A 291 -14.07 -5.67 4.96
N ARG A 292 -13.20 -4.79 4.53
CA ARG A 292 -11.88 -5.15 4.03
C ARG A 292 -10.94 -5.36 5.22
N HIS A 293 -10.75 -6.61 5.62
CA HIS A 293 -10.01 -6.95 6.83
C HIS A 293 -8.53 -7.16 6.53
N THR A 294 -7.68 -6.68 7.42
CA THR A 294 -6.24 -6.96 7.37
C THR A 294 -5.96 -8.43 7.62
N ARG A 295 -5.15 -9.02 6.76
CA ARG A 295 -4.71 -10.42 6.78
C ARG A 295 -3.22 -10.51 6.56
N VAL A 296 -2.62 -11.60 7.00
CA VAL A 296 -1.17 -11.85 6.86
C VAL A 296 -0.92 -13.29 6.46
N LYS A 297 0.13 -13.48 5.68
CA LYS A 297 0.65 -14.82 5.35
C LYS A 297 2.15 -14.76 5.03
N LEU A 298 2.83 -15.88 5.12
CA LEU A 298 4.22 -15.99 4.67
C LEU A 298 4.30 -15.90 3.15
N VAL A 299 5.36 -15.27 2.66
CA VAL A 299 5.79 -15.34 1.27
C VAL A 299 6.88 -16.40 1.17
N THR A 300 6.75 -17.28 0.21
CA THR A 300 7.81 -18.23 -0.14
C THR A 300 8.42 -17.84 -1.49
N TRP A 301 9.61 -18.37 -1.76
CA TRP A 301 10.35 -18.09 -2.98
C TRP A 301 10.67 -19.41 -3.66
N ASP A 302 10.51 -19.46 -4.99
CA ASP A 302 10.86 -20.65 -5.76
C ASP A 302 12.37 -20.70 -6.06
N ASP A 303 12.78 -21.77 -6.73
CA ASP A 303 14.21 -22.01 -7.06
C ASP A 303 14.76 -20.96 -8.04
N ASP A 304 13.90 -20.30 -8.80
CA ASP A 304 14.26 -19.20 -9.70
C ASP A 304 14.29 -17.84 -8.99
N GLY A 305 13.99 -17.78 -7.68
CA GLY A 305 13.95 -16.57 -6.88
C GLY A 305 12.73 -15.70 -7.13
N MET A 306 11.63 -16.28 -7.64
CA MET A 306 10.35 -15.58 -7.81
C MET A 306 9.46 -15.76 -6.59
N PRO A 307 8.70 -14.73 -6.21
CA PRO A 307 7.81 -14.81 -5.05
C PRO A 307 6.62 -15.72 -5.34
N GLN A 308 6.27 -16.53 -4.35
CA GLN A 308 5.11 -17.42 -4.38
C GLN A 308 4.11 -16.97 -3.33
N PHE A 309 3.06 -16.28 -3.78
CA PHE A 309 2.00 -15.79 -2.89
C PHE A 309 0.94 -16.86 -2.62
N GLY A 310 0.78 -17.80 -3.54
CA GLY A 310 -0.22 -18.86 -3.42
C GLY A 310 -1.66 -18.32 -3.45
N THR A 311 -2.51 -18.95 -2.66
CA THR A 311 -3.92 -18.60 -2.51
C THR A 311 -4.15 -17.90 -1.17
N PRO A 312 -5.03 -16.89 -1.07
CA PRO A 312 -5.42 -16.33 0.22
C PRO A 312 -5.97 -17.44 1.14
N PRO A 313 -5.36 -17.65 2.33
CA PRO A 313 -5.84 -18.68 3.24
C PRO A 313 -7.22 -18.32 3.81
N ALA A 314 -8.02 -19.35 4.11
CA ALA A 314 -9.30 -19.19 4.79
C ALA A 314 -9.12 -18.55 6.17
N ASP A 315 -10.18 -17.95 6.69
CA ASP A 315 -10.22 -17.44 8.05
C ASP A 315 -10.02 -18.57 9.06
N HIS A 316 -9.27 -18.27 10.10
CA HIS A 316 -9.10 -19.13 11.26
C HIS A 316 -8.73 -18.28 12.48
N PRO A 317 -9.14 -18.70 13.70
CA PRO A 317 -8.86 -17.97 14.94
C PRO A 317 -7.39 -17.95 15.33
#